data_da979f65a42e8d0bb1cc93a7e172603c
#
_entry.id   da979f65a42e8d0bb1cc93a7e172603c
#
_cell.length_a   1.000
_cell.length_b   1.000
_cell.length_c   1.000
_cell.angle_alpha   90.00
_cell.angle_beta   90.00
_cell.angle_gamma   90.00
#
_symmetry.space_group_name_H-M   'P 1'
#
loop_
_entity.id
_entity.type
_entity.pdbx_description
1 polymer ?
#
loop_
_entity_poly.entity_id
_entity_poly.type
_entity_poly.pdbx_seq_one_letter_code
_entity_poly.pdbx_strand_id
1 'polypeptide(L)'
;MEQSFIAFLEDSIKKNWDLDALTDYKGATLQYKDVARKIEKLHIIFELSGIKQGDKIAVCGRNSSHWGVTFLAAVTYGAVIVPILHEFKSDNIHNIVNHSEARLLMVGDMVWENLNENAMPLLEGVILMNDYTLLVSRSSKLDYARDHLNELFGKKYPRNFRREHVSYRRDTPEELAVINYTSGTTSYSKGVMIPYRALWSNTQFAFDVLKMNPGDKLVSMLPMAHMYGLAFEFLYEFCVGCHIYFLTRTPSPKIIFQAFSEVKPNLVVAVPLIIEKIIKKNVLPKLETPAMKILLKVPIINDKIKATVREQMINAFGGNFYEIIVGGAAFNQEIEQFLKSIDFPYTVGYGMTECAPIICYEDWKYFKLGSCGKAAPRMEVKILSPDPENIVGEIVCKGPNVMLGYYKNPEATAEVIDKDGWLHTGDLGVMDAEGNVTIKGRSKNMLLGPSGQNIYPEEIEDKLNNMPFVSESIIIQQADSKLAALVYPDFDDAFAHGLDNDAITQAMEENRINLNTELPAYSQIARVKIYPEEF
;
A
#
# COMPACT_ATOMS: atom_id res chain seq x y z
N MET A 1 -21.11 16.59 11.35
CA MET A 1 -19.87 17.07 10.74
C MET A 1 -20.03 17.07 9.23
N GLU A 2 -19.53 18.07 8.55
CA GLU A 2 -19.52 18.13 7.10
C GLU A 2 -18.67 16.96 6.55
N GLN A 3 -19.22 16.17 5.63
CA GLN A 3 -18.51 15.05 5.01
C GLN A 3 -17.66 15.57 3.85
N SER A 4 -16.60 16.32 4.17
CA SER A 4 -15.66 16.86 3.20
C SER A 4 -14.24 16.44 3.55
N PHE A 5 -13.57 15.76 2.62
CA PHE A 5 -12.16 15.39 2.78
C PHE A 5 -11.25 16.63 2.74
N ILE A 6 -11.56 17.58 1.87
CA ILE A 6 -10.79 18.84 1.78
C ILE A 6 -10.89 19.63 3.09
N ALA A 7 -12.03 19.55 3.80
CA ALA A 7 -12.16 20.18 5.11
C ALA A 7 -11.19 19.59 6.14
N PHE A 8 -10.94 18.28 6.14
CA PHE A 8 -9.92 17.67 7.00
C PHE A 8 -8.52 18.25 6.74
N LEU A 9 -8.16 18.43 5.46
CA LEU A 9 -6.87 18.99 5.07
C LEU A 9 -6.73 20.46 5.52
N GLU A 10 -7.74 21.26 5.26
CA GLU A 10 -7.75 22.68 5.66
C GLU A 10 -7.66 22.84 7.18
N ASP A 11 -8.46 22.08 7.91
CA ASP A 11 -8.48 22.10 9.38
C ASP A 11 -7.14 21.69 9.97
N SER A 12 -6.53 20.63 9.45
CA SER A 12 -5.22 20.15 9.90
C SER A 12 -4.14 21.21 9.68
N ILE A 13 -4.07 21.80 8.48
CA ILE A 13 -3.10 22.84 8.16
C ILE A 13 -3.25 24.03 9.12
N LYS A 14 -4.47 24.48 9.37
CA LYS A 14 -4.73 25.62 10.26
C LYS A 14 -4.40 25.34 11.71
N LYS A 15 -4.76 24.14 12.21
CA LYS A 15 -4.54 23.75 13.61
C LYS A 15 -3.06 23.50 13.91
N ASN A 16 -2.35 22.90 12.96
CA ASN A 16 -0.97 22.43 13.14
C ASN A 16 0.07 23.34 12.48
N TRP A 17 -0.26 24.60 12.21
CA TRP A 17 0.46 25.58 11.39
C TRP A 17 1.99 25.61 11.59
N ASP A 18 2.45 25.56 12.83
CA ASP A 18 3.85 25.63 13.20
C ASP A 18 4.50 24.28 13.50
N LEU A 19 3.77 23.15 13.37
CA LEU A 19 4.32 21.81 13.53
C LEU A 19 5.08 21.39 12.27
N ASP A 20 6.07 20.53 12.45
CA ASP A 20 6.73 19.83 11.35
C ASP A 20 5.73 18.85 10.72
N ALA A 21 5.65 18.84 9.39
CA ALA A 21 4.69 18.06 8.64
C ALA A 21 5.36 16.97 7.79
N LEU A 22 6.24 17.35 6.89
CA LEU A 22 6.80 16.46 5.87
C LEU A 22 8.33 16.59 5.86
N THR A 23 9.03 15.50 6.01
CA THR A 23 10.51 15.45 5.93
C THR A 23 10.95 14.41 4.92
N ASP A 24 11.78 14.77 3.99
CA ASP A 24 12.54 13.82 3.21
C ASP A 24 13.65 13.26 4.12
N TYR A 25 13.61 11.96 4.43
CA TYR A 25 14.53 11.36 5.40
C TYR A 25 15.99 11.67 5.08
N LYS A 26 16.73 12.23 6.04
CA LYS A 26 18.07 12.84 5.89
C LYS A 26 18.10 14.12 5.04
N GLY A 27 16.96 14.71 4.75
CA GLY A 27 16.84 15.93 3.95
C GLY A 27 16.06 17.04 4.66
N ALA A 28 15.40 17.88 3.88
CA ALA A 28 14.69 19.05 4.37
C ALA A 28 13.34 18.68 5.02
N THR A 29 12.94 19.51 5.99
CA THR A 29 11.63 19.43 6.66
C THR A 29 10.76 20.62 6.23
N LEU A 30 9.50 20.33 5.92
CA LEU A 30 8.45 21.33 5.71
C LEU A 30 7.51 21.33 6.92
N GLN A 31 7.22 22.49 7.46
CA GLN A 31 6.15 22.68 8.43
C GLN A 31 4.80 22.76 7.70
N TYR A 32 3.68 22.58 8.42
CA TYR A 32 2.34 22.69 7.83
C TYR A 32 2.12 24.03 7.09
N LYS A 33 2.67 25.14 7.62
CA LYS A 33 2.66 26.45 6.95
C LYS A 33 3.46 26.48 5.64
N ASP A 34 4.54 25.72 5.55
CA ASP A 34 5.34 25.63 4.34
C ASP A 34 4.63 24.81 3.27
N VAL A 35 3.97 23.72 3.69
CA VAL A 35 3.08 22.94 2.82
C VAL A 35 1.97 23.82 2.26
N ALA A 36 1.27 24.59 3.12
CA ALA A 36 0.22 25.50 2.70
C ALA A 36 0.71 26.54 1.68
N ARG A 37 1.91 27.12 1.91
CA ARG A 37 2.52 28.07 0.99
C ARG A 37 2.85 27.45 -0.36
N LYS A 38 3.34 26.22 -0.37
CA LYS A 38 3.64 25.48 -1.61
C LYS A 38 2.36 25.09 -2.36
N ILE A 39 1.31 24.66 -1.66
CA ILE A 39 -0.01 24.40 -2.23
C ILE A 39 -0.51 25.65 -2.94
N GLU A 40 -0.47 26.81 -2.28
CA GLU A 40 -0.91 28.07 -2.85
C GLU A 40 -0.13 28.47 -4.12
N LYS A 41 1.18 28.26 -4.12
CA LYS A 41 2.00 28.48 -5.32
C LYS A 41 1.58 27.57 -6.49
N LEU A 42 1.30 26.30 -6.22
CA LEU A 42 0.79 25.39 -7.25
C LEU A 42 -0.62 25.80 -7.72
N HIS A 43 -1.49 26.24 -6.82
CA HIS A 43 -2.79 26.79 -7.20
C HIS A 43 -2.67 27.98 -8.16
N ILE A 44 -1.73 28.88 -7.94
CA ILE A 44 -1.45 30.00 -8.86
C ILE A 44 -1.02 29.47 -10.24
N ILE A 45 -0.15 28.47 -10.30
CA ILE A 45 0.25 27.84 -11.55
C ILE A 45 -0.97 27.20 -12.26
N PHE A 46 -1.78 26.45 -11.53
CA PHE A 46 -2.95 25.77 -12.09
C PHE A 46 -3.97 26.76 -12.65
N GLU A 47 -4.30 27.78 -11.86
CA GLU A 47 -5.27 28.82 -12.25
C GLU A 47 -4.82 29.55 -13.52
N LEU A 48 -3.60 30.07 -13.54
CA LEU A 48 -3.08 30.82 -14.67
C LEU A 48 -2.84 29.96 -15.91
N SER A 49 -2.51 28.69 -15.74
CA SER A 49 -2.40 27.74 -16.84
C SER A 49 -3.76 27.33 -17.41
N GLY A 50 -4.86 27.74 -16.75
CA GLY A 50 -6.22 27.42 -17.19
C GLY A 50 -6.65 25.99 -16.84
N ILE A 51 -6.02 25.36 -15.84
CA ILE A 51 -6.51 24.11 -15.26
C ILE A 51 -7.86 24.38 -14.61
N LYS A 52 -8.81 23.52 -14.88
CA LYS A 52 -10.18 23.61 -14.33
C LYS A 52 -10.44 22.47 -13.34
N GLN A 53 -11.48 22.62 -12.55
CA GLN A 53 -12.01 21.54 -11.73
C GLN A 53 -12.32 20.31 -12.62
N GLY A 54 -11.85 19.14 -12.19
CA GLY A 54 -12.00 17.88 -12.94
C GLY A 54 -10.93 17.62 -14.00
N ASP A 55 -10.10 18.59 -14.35
CA ASP A 55 -8.92 18.35 -15.17
C ASP A 55 -7.93 17.43 -14.43
N LYS A 56 -7.21 16.59 -15.18
CA LYS A 56 -6.31 15.60 -14.58
C LYS A 56 -4.89 16.13 -14.55
N ILE A 57 -4.24 15.89 -13.41
CA ILE A 57 -2.81 16.16 -13.19
C ILE A 57 -2.16 14.85 -12.79
N ALA A 58 -1.21 14.37 -13.57
CA ALA A 58 -0.45 13.18 -13.25
C ALA A 58 0.72 13.50 -12.34
N VAL A 59 1.04 12.59 -11.42
CA VAL A 59 2.23 12.65 -10.56
C VAL A 59 2.98 11.34 -10.62
N CYS A 60 4.27 11.39 -10.95
CA CYS A 60 5.13 10.22 -11.07
C CYS A 60 6.52 10.49 -10.50
N GLY A 61 6.84 9.87 -9.38
CA GLY A 61 8.12 10.04 -8.69
C GLY A 61 8.17 9.21 -7.42
N ARG A 62 9.35 9.19 -6.81
CA ARG A 62 9.54 8.55 -5.50
C ARG A 62 8.80 9.31 -4.41
N ASN A 63 8.51 8.62 -3.31
CA ASN A 63 7.97 9.26 -2.12
C ASN A 63 8.84 10.44 -1.72
N SER A 64 8.20 11.59 -1.53
CA SER A 64 8.89 12.81 -1.09
C SER A 64 7.88 13.84 -0.56
N SER A 65 8.37 14.82 0.16
CA SER A 65 7.57 15.95 0.61
C SER A 65 6.92 16.70 -0.58
N HIS A 66 7.63 16.82 -1.69
CA HIS A 66 7.11 17.48 -2.90
C HIS A 66 6.05 16.66 -3.62
N TRP A 67 6.16 15.33 -3.60
CA TRP A 67 5.08 14.46 -4.08
C TRP A 67 3.82 14.67 -3.25
N GLY A 68 3.95 14.69 -1.92
CA GLY A 68 2.84 14.95 -1.01
C GLY A 68 2.20 16.33 -1.25
N VAL A 69 3.00 17.38 -1.38
CA VAL A 69 2.52 18.73 -1.71
C VAL A 69 1.77 18.75 -3.04
N THR A 70 2.29 18.07 -4.06
CA THR A 70 1.64 17.98 -5.39
C THR A 70 0.26 17.34 -5.28
N PHE A 71 0.15 16.24 -4.55
CA PHE A 71 -1.12 15.57 -4.32
C PHE A 71 -2.13 16.49 -3.62
N LEU A 72 -1.71 17.11 -2.51
CA LEU A 72 -2.56 18.01 -1.74
C LEU A 72 -3.01 19.23 -2.56
N ALA A 73 -2.10 19.80 -3.35
CA ALA A 73 -2.41 20.93 -4.22
C ALA A 73 -3.47 20.57 -5.27
N ALA A 74 -3.34 19.41 -5.93
CA ALA A 74 -4.29 18.97 -6.93
C ALA A 74 -5.69 18.77 -6.35
N VAL A 75 -5.82 18.03 -5.24
CA VAL A 75 -7.14 17.74 -4.64
C VAL A 75 -7.77 18.98 -4.03
N THR A 76 -7.02 19.86 -3.36
CA THR A 76 -7.55 21.09 -2.79
C THR A 76 -7.91 22.13 -3.84
N TYR A 77 -7.35 22.07 -5.02
CA TYR A 77 -7.73 22.88 -6.18
C TYR A 77 -9.01 22.35 -6.85
N GLY A 78 -9.26 21.05 -6.76
CA GLY A 78 -10.36 20.36 -7.42
C GLY A 78 -9.96 19.72 -8.76
N ALA A 79 -8.66 19.61 -9.04
CA ALA A 79 -8.16 18.77 -10.10
C ALA A 79 -8.20 17.29 -9.67
N VAL A 80 -8.31 16.40 -10.64
CA VAL A 80 -8.22 14.96 -10.40
C VAL A 80 -6.75 14.57 -10.48
N ILE A 81 -6.22 14.02 -9.37
CA ILE A 81 -4.84 13.54 -9.35
C ILE A 81 -4.73 12.12 -9.89
N VAL A 82 -3.68 11.85 -10.68
CA VAL A 82 -3.38 10.54 -11.26
C VAL A 82 -2.01 10.09 -10.77
N PRO A 83 -1.94 9.40 -9.61
CA PRO A 83 -0.70 8.84 -9.10
C PRO A 83 -0.22 7.70 -9.98
N ILE A 84 1.06 7.75 -10.38
CA ILE A 84 1.69 6.74 -11.23
C ILE A 84 2.91 6.20 -10.51
N LEU A 85 3.04 4.87 -10.45
CA LEU A 85 4.21 4.21 -9.88
C LEU A 85 5.45 4.55 -10.70
N HIS A 86 6.47 5.05 -10.02
CA HIS A 86 7.74 5.41 -10.65
C HIS A 86 8.55 4.21 -11.16
N GLU A 87 8.21 3.01 -10.70
CA GLU A 87 8.82 1.74 -11.11
C GLU A 87 8.22 1.18 -12.40
N PHE A 88 7.14 1.76 -12.89
CA PHE A 88 6.58 1.36 -14.18
C PHE A 88 7.54 1.67 -15.33
N LYS A 89 7.53 0.82 -16.35
CA LYS A 89 8.26 1.08 -17.61
C LYS A 89 7.73 2.34 -18.26
N SER A 90 8.59 3.04 -18.98
CA SER A 90 8.26 4.30 -19.66
C SER A 90 6.99 4.23 -20.49
N ASP A 91 6.82 3.15 -21.26
CA ASP A 91 5.61 2.97 -22.11
C ASP A 91 4.34 2.87 -21.27
N ASN A 92 4.40 2.24 -20.10
CA ASN A 92 3.24 2.17 -19.20
C ASN A 92 2.92 3.55 -18.63
N ILE A 93 3.93 4.34 -18.26
CA ILE A 93 3.74 5.72 -17.79
C ILE A 93 3.12 6.58 -18.90
N HIS A 94 3.67 6.52 -20.14
CA HIS A 94 3.12 7.23 -21.28
C HIS A 94 1.64 6.85 -21.54
N ASN A 95 1.33 5.56 -21.49
CA ASN A 95 -0.04 5.06 -21.69
C ASN A 95 -1.00 5.57 -20.63
N ILE A 96 -0.60 5.57 -19.34
CA ILE A 96 -1.43 6.07 -18.25
C ILE A 96 -1.68 7.58 -18.39
N VAL A 97 -0.64 8.36 -18.69
CA VAL A 97 -0.75 9.80 -18.91
C VAL A 97 -1.74 10.10 -20.05
N ASN A 98 -1.62 9.39 -21.16
CA ASN A 98 -2.51 9.57 -22.32
C ASN A 98 -3.93 9.08 -22.03
N HIS A 99 -4.09 7.90 -21.44
CA HIS A 99 -5.41 7.34 -21.12
C HIS A 99 -6.19 8.21 -20.14
N SER A 100 -5.50 8.73 -19.12
CA SER A 100 -6.10 9.63 -18.12
C SER A 100 -6.40 11.02 -18.68
N GLU A 101 -5.86 11.38 -19.86
CA GLU A 101 -5.95 12.73 -20.43
C GLU A 101 -5.38 13.80 -19.50
N ALA A 102 -4.28 13.46 -18.82
CA ALA A 102 -3.61 14.41 -17.95
C ALA A 102 -3.11 15.62 -18.72
N ARG A 103 -3.40 16.81 -18.22
CA ARG A 103 -2.95 18.07 -18.83
C ARG A 103 -1.56 18.48 -18.36
N LEU A 104 -1.21 18.16 -17.12
CA LEU A 104 0.11 18.38 -16.55
C LEU A 104 0.67 17.06 -16.01
N LEU A 105 1.99 16.90 -16.11
CA LEU A 105 2.74 15.84 -15.45
C LEU A 105 3.71 16.48 -14.46
N MET A 106 3.53 16.18 -13.18
CA MET A 106 4.48 16.48 -12.12
C MET A 106 5.39 15.27 -11.96
N VAL A 107 6.70 15.43 -12.18
CA VAL A 107 7.62 14.30 -12.33
C VAL A 107 8.87 14.45 -11.46
N GLY A 108 9.41 13.33 -10.97
CA GLY A 108 10.73 13.26 -10.35
C GLY A 108 11.84 13.21 -11.42
N ASP A 109 13.01 13.71 -11.08
CA ASP A 109 14.19 13.78 -11.95
C ASP A 109 14.56 12.44 -12.59
N MET A 110 14.76 11.41 -11.76
CA MET A 110 15.13 10.07 -12.21
C MET A 110 14.08 9.39 -13.12
N VAL A 111 12.81 9.76 -12.98
CA VAL A 111 11.74 9.24 -13.84
C VAL A 111 11.80 9.94 -15.19
N TRP A 112 12.00 11.28 -15.16
CA TRP A 112 12.00 12.09 -16.37
C TRP A 112 13.09 11.67 -17.38
N GLU A 113 14.27 11.30 -16.89
CA GLU A 113 15.40 10.85 -17.72
C GLU A 113 15.03 9.72 -18.71
N ASN A 114 13.99 8.94 -18.39
CA ASN A 114 13.55 7.79 -19.17
C ASN A 114 12.26 8.04 -19.98
N LEU A 115 11.64 9.23 -19.86
CA LEU A 115 10.39 9.53 -20.54
C LEU A 115 10.61 10.24 -21.88
N ASN A 116 9.67 10.02 -22.79
CA ASN A 116 9.63 10.69 -24.10
C ASN A 116 8.40 11.63 -24.13
N GLU A 117 8.63 12.91 -24.14
CA GLU A 117 7.57 13.94 -24.19
C GLU A 117 6.67 13.83 -25.45
N ASN A 118 7.23 13.36 -26.57
CA ASN A 118 6.47 13.21 -27.81
C ASN A 118 5.49 12.03 -27.75
N ALA A 119 5.72 11.09 -26.85
CA ALA A 119 4.78 9.99 -26.57
C ALA A 119 3.57 10.43 -25.74
N MET A 120 3.58 11.66 -25.22
CA MET A 120 2.50 12.23 -24.38
C MET A 120 1.97 13.55 -24.99
N PRO A 121 1.31 13.50 -26.16
CA PRO A 121 0.94 14.70 -26.94
C PRO A 121 -0.13 15.57 -26.27
N LEU A 122 -0.93 15.04 -25.35
CA LEU A 122 -2.00 15.77 -24.66
C LEU A 122 -1.50 16.65 -23.51
N LEU A 123 -0.26 16.43 -23.05
CA LEU A 123 0.31 17.27 -21.99
C LEU A 123 0.52 18.69 -22.47
N GLU A 124 0.07 19.66 -21.69
CA GLU A 124 0.40 21.07 -21.85
C GLU A 124 1.73 21.43 -21.22
N GLY A 125 2.18 20.67 -20.23
CA GLY A 125 3.46 20.84 -19.58
C GLY A 125 3.91 19.69 -18.70
N VAL A 126 5.23 19.64 -18.51
CA VAL A 126 5.90 18.73 -17.57
C VAL A 126 6.68 19.59 -16.59
N ILE A 127 6.45 19.39 -15.31
CA ILE A 127 7.01 20.16 -14.21
C ILE A 127 7.80 19.24 -13.30
N LEU A 128 9.06 19.59 -13.02
CA LEU A 128 9.87 18.90 -12.03
C LEU A 128 9.33 19.20 -10.62
N MET A 129 9.02 18.15 -9.85
CA MET A 129 8.42 18.33 -8.52
C MET A 129 9.33 19.05 -7.52
N ASN A 130 10.65 18.85 -7.62
CA ASN A 130 11.60 19.28 -6.59
C ASN A 130 11.66 20.81 -6.42
N ASP A 131 11.54 21.55 -7.53
CA ASP A 131 11.71 23.01 -7.56
C ASP A 131 10.72 23.73 -8.48
N TYR A 132 9.79 22.98 -9.06
CA TYR A 132 8.81 23.44 -10.04
C TYR A 132 9.41 23.95 -11.36
N THR A 133 10.62 23.48 -11.72
CA THR A 133 11.21 23.75 -13.02
C THR A 133 10.32 23.19 -14.13
N LEU A 134 10.07 24.02 -15.13
CA LEU A 134 9.29 23.65 -16.30
C LEU A 134 10.22 22.92 -17.29
N LEU A 135 10.03 21.61 -17.43
CA LEU A 135 10.84 20.75 -18.31
C LEU A 135 10.32 20.77 -19.75
N VAL A 136 9.00 20.80 -19.89
CA VAL A 136 8.30 20.91 -21.18
C VAL A 136 7.16 21.91 -21.01
N SER A 137 7.04 22.82 -21.96
CA SER A 137 5.88 23.72 -22.05
C SER A 137 5.34 23.76 -23.48
N ARG A 138 4.03 23.63 -23.57
CA ARG A 138 3.27 23.81 -24.78
C ARG A 138 2.21 24.92 -24.62
N SER A 139 2.37 25.76 -23.60
CA SER A 139 1.42 26.82 -23.24
C SER A 139 2.15 28.06 -22.74
N SER A 140 2.01 29.17 -23.45
CA SER A 140 2.54 30.47 -23.01
C SER A 140 1.97 30.95 -21.68
N LYS A 141 0.78 30.47 -21.31
CA LYS A 141 0.18 30.75 -19.99
C LYS A 141 0.92 30.04 -18.86
N LEU A 142 1.34 28.80 -19.12
CA LEU A 142 2.15 28.01 -18.19
C LEU A 142 3.55 28.64 -18.01
N ASP A 143 4.19 29.06 -19.12
CA ASP A 143 5.45 29.77 -19.05
C ASP A 143 5.34 31.04 -18.20
N TYR A 144 4.33 31.85 -18.45
CA TYR A 144 4.08 33.07 -17.68
C TYR A 144 3.86 32.77 -16.19
N ALA A 145 3.01 31.79 -15.88
CA ALA A 145 2.71 31.41 -14.50
C ALA A 145 3.97 30.99 -13.75
N ARG A 146 4.85 30.21 -14.40
CA ARG A 146 6.09 29.71 -13.79
C ARG A 146 7.12 30.84 -13.61
N ASP A 147 7.34 31.65 -14.63
CA ASP A 147 8.35 32.72 -14.62
C ASP A 147 8.03 33.79 -13.58
N HIS A 148 6.76 34.08 -13.36
CA HIS A 148 6.30 35.13 -12.45
C HIS A 148 5.75 34.60 -11.11
N LEU A 149 5.95 33.31 -10.80
CA LEU A 149 5.32 32.65 -9.65
C LEU A 149 5.54 33.38 -8.33
N ASN A 150 6.78 33.77 -8.04
CA ASN A 150 7.09 34.46 -6.77
C ASN A 150 6.54 35.89 -6.73
N GLU A 151 6.54 36.58 -7.87
CA GLU A 151 5.93 37.91 -7.99
C GLU A 151 4.40 37.85 -7.78
N LEU A 152 3.75 36.89 -8.42
CA LEU A 152 2.31 36.68 -8.33
C LEU A 152 1.90 36.30 -6.90
N PHE A 153 2.65 35.41 -6.27
CA PHE A 153 2.46 35.06 -4.86
C PHE A 153 2.63 36.27 -3.94
N GLY A 154 3.66 37.09 -4.16
CA GLY A 154 3.90 38.31 -3.39
C GLY A 154 2.80 39.37 -3.60
N LYS A 155 2.27 39.52 -4.82
CA LYS A 155 1.13 40.39 -5.11
C LYS A 155 -0.15 39.93 -4.39
N LYS A 156 -0.41 38.61 -4.37
CA LYS A 156 -1.57 38.03 -3.69
C LYS A 156 -1.47 38.17 -2.17
N TYR A 157 -0.27 38.07 -1.62
CA TYR A 157 0.02 38.13 -0.18
C TYR A 157 1.11 39.16 0.15
N PRO A 158 0.80 40.48 0.04
CA PRO A 158 1.82 41.53 0.09
C PRO A 158 2.47 41.74 1.46
N ARG A 159 1.84 41.27 2.54
CA ARG A 159 2.45 41.36 3.88
C ARG A 159 3.06 40.04 4.32
N ASN A 160 2.27 39.01 4.48
CA ASN A 160 2.69 37.64 4.82
C ASN A 160 1.57 36.68 4.52
N PHE A 161 1.92 35.47 4.08
CA PHE A 161 0.98 34.36 4.00
C PHE A 161 0.76 33.77 5.41
N ARG A 162 -0.48 33.73 5.86
CA ARG A 162 -0.88 33.32 7.21
C ARG A 162 -1.95 32.25 7.15
N ARG A 163 -2.19 31.55 8.29
CA ARG A 163 -3.23 30.51 8.40
C ARG A 163 -4.63 30.96 7.98
N GLU A 164 -4.97 32.22 8.21
CA GLU A 164 -6.26 32.81 7.85
C GLU A 164 -6.48 32.91 6.34
N HIS A 165 -5.40 32.90 5.56
CA HIS A 165 -5.47 32.89 4.09
C HIS A 165 -5.73 31.50 3.51
N VAL A 166 -5.55 30.45 4.31
CA VAL A 166 -5.87 29.09 3.87
C VAL A 166 -7.37 28.93 3.79
N SER A 167 -7.87 28.81 2.59
CA SER A 167 -9.30 28.61 2.32
C SER A 167 -9.42 27.80 1.04
N TYR A 168 -9.80 26.54 1.18
CA TYR A 168 -9.97 25.65 0.06
C TYR A 168 -11.45 25.49 -0.27
N ARG A 169 -11.71 25.05 -1.50
CA ARG A 169 -13.06 24.66 -1.90
C ARG A 169 -13.57 23.51 -1.02
N ARG A 170 -14.86 23.25 -1.08
CA ARG A 170 -15.46 22.04 -0.51
C ARG A 170 -15.75 21.04 -1.60
N ASP A 171 -15.43 19.78 -1.33
CA ASP A 171 -15.75 18.65 -2.19
C ASP A 171 -17.18 18.17 -1.96
N THR A 172 -17.72 17.52 -2.97
CA THR A 172 -18.97 16.77 -2.86
C THR A 172 -18.68 15.27 -2.86
N PRO A 173 -19.52 14.43 -2.21
CA PRO A 173 -19.24 13.02 -2.00
C PRO A 173 -18.90 12.24 -3.27
N GLU A 174 -19.65 12.42 -4.34
CA GLU A 174 -19.51 11.67 -5.60
C GLU A 174 -18.52 12.31 -6.58
N GLU A 175 -17.91 13.42 -6.23
CA GLU A 175 -16.91 14.09 -7.07
C GLU A 175 -15.64 13.25 -7.16
N LEU A 176 -15.11 13.09 -8.37
CA LEU A 176 -13.89 12.35 -8.63
C LEU A 176 -12.66 13.09 -8.08
N ALA A 177 -11.89 12.42 -7.23
CA ALA A 177 -10.67 12.96 -6.62
C ALA A 177 -9.40 12.37 -7.22
N VAL A 178 -9.37 11.04 -7.41
CA VAL A 178 -8.18 10.29 -7.80
C VAL A 178 -8.54 9.27 -8.88
N ILE A 179 -7.67 9.10 -9.88
CA ILE A 179 -7.67 7.92 -10.75
C ILE A 179 -6.40 7.14 -10.45
N ASN A 180 -6.54 6.01 -9.78
CA ASN A 180 -5.40 5.15 -9.42
C ASN A 180 -5.33 3.94 -10.34
N TYR A 181 -4.21 3.76 -11.03
CA TYR A 181 -4.04 2.67 -11.98
C TYR A 181 -3.46 1.43 -11.29
N THR A 182 -4.18 0.33 -11.39
CA THR A 182 -3.71 -0.96 -10.86
C THR A 182 -2.79 -1.66 -11.85
N SER A 183 -1.79 -2.37 -11.33
CA SER A 183 -0.97 -3.28 -12.12
C SER A 183 -1.81 -4.51 -12.50
N GLY A 184 -2.52 -4.45 -13.60
CA GLY A 184 -3.28 -5.60 -14.11
C GLY A 184 -2.35 -6.60 -14.78
N THR A 185 -2.64 -7.88 -14.66
CA THR A 185 -1.98 -9.00 -15.39
C THR A 185 -2.27 -8.99 -16.89
N THR A 186 -3.16 -8.12 -17.34
CA THR A 186 -3.48 -7.88 -18.76
C THR A 186 -2.80 -6.59 -19.23
N SER A 187 -2.49 -6.50 -20.51
CA SER A 187 -1.74 -5.43 -21.20
C SER A 187 -2.21 -3.98 -20.95
N TYR A 188 -3.26 -3.75 -20.20
CA TYR A 188 -3.79 -2.42 -19.88
C TYR A 188 -4.17 -2.33 -18.39
N SER A 189 -3.47 -1.46 -17.65
CA SER A 189 -3.85 -1.07 -16.30
C SER A 189 -5.24 -0.43 -16.29
N LYS A 190 -6.09 -0.82 -15.32
CA LYS A 190 -7.40 -0.20 -15.14
C LYS A 190 -7.29 1.02 -14.25
N GLY A 191 -7.85 2.15 -14.66
CA GLY A 191 -7.92 3.36 -13.84
C GLY A 191 -9.11 3.32 -12.88
N VAL A 192 -8.82 3.09 -11.61
CA VAL A 192 -9.84 3.07 -10.55
C VAL A 192 -10.24 4.49 -10.18
N MET A 193 -11.51 4.83 -10.33
CA MET A 193 -12.05 6.17 -10.03
C MET A 193 -12.43 6.27 -8.55
N ILE A 194 -11.65 7.01 -7.78
CA ILE A 194 -11.85 7.22 -6.34
C ILE A 194 -12.54 8.57 -6.11
N PRO A 195 -13.79 8.58 -5.58
CA PRO A 195 -14.49 9.81 -5.22
C PRO A 195 -14.02 10.37 -3.87
N TYR A 196 -14.32 11.64 -3.61
CA TYR A 196 -13.99 12.27 -2.32
C TYR A 196 -14.62 11.56 -1.12
N ARG A 197 -15.84 11.00 -1.24
CA ARG A 197 -16.46 10.22 -0.15
C ARG A 197 -15.60 9.03 0.28
N ALA A 198 -14.87 8.42 -0.66
CA ALA A 198 -14.02 7.27 -0.35
C ALA A 198 -12.75 7.71 0.39
N LEU A 199 -12.13 8.83 0.00
CA LEU A 199 -11.02 9.43 0.75
C LEU A 199 -11.46 9.87 2.15
N TRP A 200 -12.61 10.55 2.24
CA TRP A 200 -13.18 10.96 3.53
C TRP A 200 -13.45 9.77 4.44
N SER A 201 -14.10 8.73 3.93
CA SER A 201 -14.49 7.57 4.74
C SER A 201 -13.28 6.75 5.22
N ASN A 202 -12.24 6.58 4.40
CA ASN A 202 -10.98 5.94 4.82
C ASN A 202 -10.25 6.78 5.87
N THR A 203 -10.21 8.09 5.72
CA THR A 203 -9.61 8.98 6.70
C THR A 203 -10.40 8.99 8.01
N GLN A 204 -11.74 9.05 7.93
CA GLN A 204 -12.62 8.98 9.11
C GLN A 204 -12.52 7.61 9.81
N PHE A 205 -12.41 6.50 9.05
CA PHE A 205 -12.11 5.18 9.61
C PHE A 205 -10.85 5.24 10.48
N ALA A 206 -9.78 5.81 9.95
CA ALA A 206 -8.53 5.90 10.68
C ALA A 206 -8.65 6.79 11.94
N PHE A 207 -9.39 7.90 11.89
CA PHE A 207 -9.73 8.68 13.08
C PHE A 207 -10.54 7.90 14.12
N ASP A 208 -11.42 7.01 13.68
CA ASP A 208 -12.26 6.21 14.58
C ASP A 208 -11.46 5.11 15.33
N VAL A 209 -10.44 4.53 14.68
CA VAL A 209 -9.78 3.31 15.18
C VAL A 209 -8.29 3.45 15.45
N LEU A 210 -7.56 4.28 14.73
CA LEU A 210 -6.12 4.48 14.93
C LEU A 210 -5.85 5.57 15.98
N LYS A 211 -4.76 5.41 16.72
CA LYS A 211 -4.46 6.25 17.88
C LYS A 211 -3.24 7.14 17.61
N MET A 212 -3.42 8.12 16.73
CA MET A 212 -2.39 9.12 16.43
C MET A 212 -2.81 10.50 16.93
N ASN A 213 -1.82 11.29 17.33
CA ASN A 213 -1.99 12.65 17.83
C ASN A 213 -1.16 13.65 17.02
N PRO A 214 -1.50 14.95 17.03
CA PRO A 214 -0.66 15.97 16.44
C PRO A 214 0.79 15.91 16.95
N GLY A 215 1.76 15.94 16.05
CA GLY A 215 3.18 15.80 16.35
C GLY A 215 3.71 14.37 16.46
N ASP A 216 2.83 13.36 16.45
CA ASP A 216 3.26 11.97 16.33
C ASP A 216 3.99 11.74 15.01
N LYS A 217 4.84 10.72 14.97
CA LYS A 217 5.76 10.47 13.87
C LYS A 217 5.41 9.18 13.13
N LEU A 218 5.62 9.21 11.83
CA LEU A 218 5.49 8.04 10.97
C LEU A 218 6.65 8.00 9.96
N VAL A 219 7.09 6.81 9.59
CA VAL A 219 8.02 6.58 8.47
C VAL A 219 7.21 6.03 7.30
N SER A 220 7.13 6.79 6.22
CA SER A 220 6.48 6.39 4.97
C SER A 220 7.47 5.63 4.09
N MET A 221 7.25 4.33 3.93
CA MET A 221 8.09 3.43 3.16
C MET A 221 7.36 2.74 2.00
N LEU A 222 6.03 2.69 2.05
CA LEU A 222 5.21 2.15 0.97
C LEU A 222 5.04 3.17 -0.14
N PRO A 223 4.92 2.76 -1.41
CA PRO A 223 4.71 3.71 -2.50
C PRO A 223 3.44 4.55 -2.30
N MET A 224 3.57 5.88 -2.30
CA MET A 224 2.42 6.80 -2.19
C MET A 224 1.50 6.72 -3.41
N ALA A 225 1.98 6.19 -4.54
CA ALA A 225 1.14 5.94 -5.71
C ALA A 225 0.22 4.73 -5.53
N HIS A 226 0.39 3.91 -4.49
CA HIS A 226 -0.55 2.88 -4.08
C HIS A 226 -1.50 3.40 -3.01
N MET A 227 -2.78 3.03 -3.09
CA MET A 227 -3.81 3.50 -2.15
C MET A 227 -3.51 3.17 -0.69
N TYR A 228 -2.86 2.04 -0.41
CA TYR A 228 -2.49 1.65 0.95
C TYR A 228 -1.48 2.61 1.58
N GLY A 229 -0.36 2.87 0.88
CA GLY A 229 0.61 3.88 1.33
C GLY A 229 0.04 5.29 1.33
N LEU A 230 -0.74 5.65 0.32
CA LEU A 230 -1.38 6.97 0.24
C LEU A 230 -2.31 7.25 1.42
N ALA A 231 -3.20 6.31 1.74
CA ALA A 231 -4.21 6.51 2.77
C ALA A 231 -3.65 6.47 4.20
N PHE A 232 -2.72 5.52 4.49
CA PHE A 232 -2.31 5.18 5.86
C PHE A 232 -0.81 5.38 6.15
N GLU A 233 -0.06 6.01 5.23
CA GLU A 233 1.26 6.57 5.51
C GLU A 233 1.34 8.06 5.13
N PHE A 234 0.22 8.66 4.70
CA PHE A 234 0.22 10.07 4.29
C PHE A 234 -1.08 10.80 4.63
N LEU A 235 -2.23 10.44 4.01
CA LEU A 235 -3.43 11.28 4.10
C LEU A 235 -4.00 11.37 5.51
N TYR A 236 -4.16 10.25 6.19
CA TYR A 236 -4.65 10.23 7.56
C TYR A 236 -3.71 10.98 8.51
N GLU A 237 -2.44 10.66 8.48
CA GLU A 237 -1.43 11.24 9.35
C GLU A 237 -1.32 12.76 9.13
N PHE A 238 -1.41 13.21 7.88
CA PHE A 238 -1.44 14.63 7.57
C PHE A 238 -2.70 15.30 8.13
N CYS A 239 -3.86 14.64 8.04
CA CYS A 239 -5.11 15.15 8.62
C CYS A 239 -5.10 15.21 10.15
N VAL A 240 -4.35 14.32 10.82
CA VAL A 240 -4.14 14.35 12.28
C VAL A 240 -3.24 15.52 12.70
N GLY A 241 -2.23 15.83 11.92
CA GLY A 241 -1.17 16.78 12.29
C GLY A 241 0.15 16.09 12.63
N CYS A 242 0.37 14.88 12.11
CA CYS A 242 1.59 14.11 12.33
C CYS A 242 2.77 14.66 11.53
N HIS A 243 3.97 14.22 11.92
CA HIS A 243 5.22 14.45 11.21
C HIS A 243 5.60 13.21 10.41
N ILE A 244 5.57 13.28 9.09
CA ILE A 244 5.77 12.17 8.16
C ILE A 244 7.19 12.23 7.59
N TYR A 245 7.94 11.13 7.71
CA TYR A 245 9.29 10.97 7.15
C TYR A 245 9.25 10.05 5.94
N PHE A 246 9.51 10.58 4.76
CA PHE A 246 9.54 9.81 3.52
C PHE A 246 10.90 9.17 3.30
N LEU A 247 10.93 7.86 3.05
CA LEU A 247 12.10 7.18 2.52
C LEU A 247 12.20 7.45 1.02
N THR A 248 13.06 8.37 0.64
CA THR A 248 13.22 8.86 -0.74
C THR A 248 14.03 7.92 -1.63
N ARG A 249 14.60 6.87 -1.07
CA ARG A 249 15.33 5.81 -1.78
C ARG A 249 14.60 4.48 -1.61
N THR A 250 14.85 3.53 -2.49
CA THR A 250 14.31 2.17 -2.35
C THR A 250 14.68 1.62 -0.98
N PRO A 251 13.71 1.29 -0.13
CA PRO A 251 13.95 0.93 1.25
C PRO A 251 14.58 -0.47 1.34
N SER A 252 15.86 -0.55 1.71
CA SER A 252 16.46 -1.80 2.17
C SER A 252 16.13 -2.01 3.66
N PRO A 253 16.12 -3.24 4.17
CA PRO A 253 15.90 -3.52 5.59
C PRO A 253 16.80 -2.69 6.50
N LYS A 254 18.07 -2.51 6.13
CA LYS A 254 19.04 -1.69 6.89
C LYS A 254 18.60 -0.23 7.00
N ILE A 255 18.13 0.37 5.90
CA ILE A 255 17.66 1.76 5.87
C ILE A 255 16.37 1.90 6.69
N ILE A 256 15.45 0.94 6.57
CA ILE A 256 14.20 0.92 7.34
C ILE A 256 14.50 0.90 8.84
N PHE A 257 15.35 -0.03 9.31
CA PHE A 257 15.70 -0.11 10.73
C PHE A 257 16.41 1.13 11.24
N GLN A 258 17.31 1.71 10.45
CA GLN A 258 17.96 2.95 10.82
C GLN A 258 16.93 4.08 10.96
N ALA A 259 16.01 4.21 10.00
CA ALA A 259 14.96 5.21 10.07
C ALA A 259 14.06 5.00 11.30
N PHE A 260 13.65 3.77 11.58
CA PHE A 260 12.83 3.47 12.75
C PHE A 260 13.54 3.80 14.07
N SER A 261 14.82 3.48 14.19
CA SER A 261 15.60 3.78 15.41
C SER A 261 15.77 5.28 15.66
N GLU A 262 15.89 6.06 14.58
CA GLU A 262 16.07 7.51 14.66
C GLU A 262 14.75 8.27 14.82
N VAL A 263 13.74 7.90 14.04
CA VAL A 263 12.42 8.57 14.01
C VAL A 263 11.54 8.14 15.19
N LYS A 264 11.58 6.84 15.54
CA LYS A 264 10.71 6.21 16.55
C LYS A 264 9.23 6.44 16.26
N PRO A 265 8.70 5.84 15.18
CA PRO A 265 7.33 6.07 14.75
C PRO A 265 6.30 5.62 15.78
N ASN A 266 5.14 6.27 15.81
CA ASN A 266 4.02 5.95 16.69
C ASN A 266 3.07 4.90 16.08
N LEU A 267 3.11 4.74 14.77
CA LEU A 267 2.41 3.71 14.00
C LEU A 267 3.35 3.17 12.92
N VAL A 268 3.27 1.89 12.63
CA VAL A 268 4.00 1.27 11.52
C VAL A 268 3.01 0.63 10.56
N VAL A 269 3.12 0.96 9.28
CA VAL A 269 2.34 0.36 8.21
C VAL A 269 3.29 -0.43 7.33
N ALA A 270 3.01 -1.69 7.09
CA ALA A 270 3.94 -2.59 6.43
C ALA A 270 3.24 -3.56 5.48
N VAL A 271 4.02 -4.11 4.55
CA VAL A 271 3.63 -5.29 3.77
C VAL A 271 4.23 -6.55 4.40
N PRO A 272 3.60 -7.73 4.22
CA PRO A 272 4.05 -9.00 4.80
C PRO A 272 5.54 -9.28 4.61
N LEU A 273 6.04 -9.13 3.39
CA LEU A 273 7.41 -9.44 3.01
C LEU A 273 8.47 -8.78 3.91
N ILE A 274 8.25 -7.54 4.34
CA ILE A 274 9.18 -6.81 5.21
C ILE A 274 9.26 -7.50 6.58
N ILE A 275 8.11 -7.80 7.17
CA ILE A 275 8.02 -8.43 8.50
C ILE A 275 8.58 -9.85 8.46
N GLU A 276 8.21 -10.61 7.44
CA GLU A 276 8.65 -11.99 7.25
C GLU A 276 10.17 -12.10 7.09
N LYS A 277 10.78 -11.26 6.24
CA LYS A 277 12.24 -11.22 6.07
C LYS A 277 12.96 -10.88 7.39
N ILE A 278 12.42 -9.97 8.18
CA ILE A 278 12.97 -9.61 9.49
C ILE A 278 12.94 -10.82 10.42
N ILE A 279 11.81 -11.48 10.54
CA ILE A 279 11.62 -12.60 11.48
C ILE A 279 12.43 -13.81 11.03
N LYS A 280 12.34 -14.21 9.77
CA LYS A 280 13.05 -15.37 9.22
C LYS A 280 14.57 -15.23 9.30
N LYS A 281 15.13 -14.05 9.00
CA LYS A 281 16.59 -13.84 8.99
C LYS A 281 17.20 -13.51 10.36
N ASN A 282 16.47 -12.81 11.24
CA ASN A 282 17.06 -12.25 12.46
C ASN A 282 16.54 -12.86 13.76
N VAL A 283 15.38 -13.50 13.74
CA VAL A 283 14.71 -13.97 14.98
C VAL A 283 14.66 -15.50 15.03
N LEU A 284 14.01 -16.15 14.06
CA LEU A 284 13.82 -17.61 14.07
C LEU A 284 15.12 -18.41 14.18
N PRO A 285 16.20 -18.11 13.44
CA PRO A 285 17.44 -18.89 13.54
C PRO A 285 18.03 -18.92 14.95
N LYS A 286 17.84 -17.85 15.73
CA LYS A 286 18.31 -17.78 17.13
C LYS A 286 17.47 -18.65 18.07
N LEU A 287 16.18 -18.79 17.78
CA LEU A 287 15.24 -19.59 18.58
C LEU A 287 15.31 -21.08 18.21
N GLU A 288 15.75 -21.43 17.03
CA GLU A 288 15.81 -22.80 16.52
C GLU A 288 17.07 -23.56 16.91
N THR A 289 18.03 -22.90 17.58
CA THR A 289 19.23 -23.59 18.06
C THR A 289 18.87 -24.70 19.05
N PRO A 290 19.60 -25.85 19.07
CA PRO A 290 19.30 -26.96 19.96
C PRO A 290 19.22 -26.57 21.43
N ALA A 291 20.09 -25.68 21.89
CA ALA A 291 20.09 -25.17 23.26
C ALA A 291 18.81 -24.36 23.55
N MET A 292 18.40 -23.49 22.62
CA MET A 292 17.20 -22.67 22.78
C MET A 292 15.92 -23.51 22.76
N LYS A 293 15.84 -24.53 21.89
CA LYS A 293 14.71 -25.48 21.86
C LYS A 293 14.53 -26.24 23.18
N ILE A 294 15.62 -26.51 23.90
CA ILE A 294 15.56 -27.12 25.25
C ILE A 294 15.04 -26.11 26.27
N LEU A 295 15.56 -24.88 26.25
CA LEU A 295 15.15 -23.82 27.18
C LEU A 295 13.67 -23.43 27.01
N LEU A 296 13.18 -23.42 25.77
CA LEU A 296 11.77 -23.12 25.45
C LEU A 296 10.77 -24.18 25.96
N LYS A 297 11.26 -25.38 26.36
CA LYS A 297 10.40 -26.40 26.99
C LYS A 297 10.14 -26.14 28.49
N VAL A 298 10.90 -25.24 29.10
CA VAL A 298 10.73 -24.87 30.54
C VAL A 298 9.81 -23.66 30.62
N PRO A 299 8.60 -23.75 31.19
CA PRO A 299 7.59 -22.68 31.13
C PRO A 299 8.09 -21.31 31.56
N ILE A 300 8.70 -21.21 32.74
CA ILE A 300 9.20 -19.92 33.27
C ILE A 300 10.31 -19.32 32.40
N ILE A 301 11.17 -20.15 31.83
CA ILE A 301 12.25 -19.73 30.92
C ILE A 301 11.65 -19.32 29.57
N ASN A 302 10.70 -20.08 29.05
CA ASN A 302 9.97 -19.78 27.82
C ASN A 302 9.35 -18.38 27.89
N ASP A 303 8.61 -18.06 28.95
CA ASP A 303 7.95 -16.75 29.09
C ASP A 303 8.98 -15.61 29.14
N LYS A 304 10.11 -15.80 29.80
CA LYS A 304 11.20 -14.81 29.81
C LYS A 304 11.83 -14.63 28.42
N ILE A 305 12.07 -15.72 27.70
CA ILE A 305 12.62 -15.67 26.33
C ILE A 305 11.66 -14.94 25.42
N LYS A 306 10.37 -15.29 25.45
CA LYS A 306 9.34 -14.63 24.66
C LYS A 306 9.25 -13.13 24.96
N ALA A 307 9.27 -12.74 26.23
CA ALA A 307 9.27 -11.33 26.62
C ALA A 307 10.51 -10.59 26.10
N THR A 308 11.70 -11.21 26.18
CA THR A 308 12.94 -10.62 25.66
C THR A 308 12.90 -10.48 24.14
N VAL A 309 12.41 -11.50 23.41
CA VAL A 309 12.27 -11.45 21.95
C VAL A 309 11.27 -10.37 21.55
N ARG A 310 10.13 -10.30 22.23
CA ARG A 310 9.13 -9.24 22.02
C ARG A 310 9.74 -7.85 22.18
N GLU A 311 10.46 -7.61 23.28
CA GLU A 311 11.11 -6.33 23.54
C GLU A 311 12.16 -5.97 22.47
N GLN A 312 13.00 -6.93 22.08
CA GLN A 312 13.98 -6.72 21.00
C GLN A 312 13.32 -6.37 19.69
N MET A 313 12.22 -7.05 19.32
CA MET A 313 11.46 -6.74 18.12
C MET A 313 10.82 -5.36 18.20
N ILE A 314 10.17 -5.01 19.31
CA ILE A 314 9.58 -3.69 19.51
C ILE A 314 10.66 -2.61 19.34
N ASN A 315 11.83 -2.80 19.94
CA ASN A 315 12.95 -1.85 19.83
C ASN A 315 13.50 -1.75 18.41
N ALA A 316 13.52 -2.83 17.62
CA ALA A 316 13.93 -2.81 16.22
C ALA A 316 13.02 -1.91 15.35
N PHE A 317 11.75 -1.78 15.72
CA PHE A 317 10.79 -0.87 15.08
C PHE A 317 10.73 0.52 15.77
N GLY A 318 11.74 0.89 16.56
CA GLY A 318 11.86 2.20 17.21
C GLY A 318 11.31 2.28 18.63
N GLY A 319 10.63 1.25 19.12
CA GLY A 319 10.21 1.13 20.53
C GLY A 319 9.02 1.98 20.96
N ASN A 320 8.37 2.71 20.05
CA ASN A 320 7.37 3.73 20.40
C ASN A 320 6.00 3.54 19.71
N PHE A 321 5.85 2.56 18.86
CA PHE A 321 4.62 2.36 18.10
C PHE A 321 3.53 1.67 18.95
N TYR A 322 2.28 1.99 18.64
CA TYR A 322 1.10 1.35 19.22
C TYR A 322 0.84 -0.03 18.59
N GLU A 323 0.90 -0.13 17.28
CA GLU A 323 0.73 -1.36 16.51
C GLU A 323 1.47 -1.31 15.16
N ILE A 324 1.68 -2.48 14.59
CA ILE A 324 2.07 -2.65 13.19
C ILE A 324 0.86 -3.15 12.42
N ILE A 325 0.45 -2.41 11.40
CA ILE A 325 -0.61 -2.84 10.48
C ILE A 325 0.05 -3.51 9.27
N VAL A 326 -0.27 -4.77 9.05
CA VAL A 326 0.22 -5.54 7.90
C VAL A 326 -0.89 -5.67 6.88
N GLY A 327 -0.63 -5.32 5.63
CA GLY A 327 -1.63 -5.38 4.58
C GLY A 327 -1.02 -5.44 3.17
N GLY A 328 -1.88 -5.52 2.17
CA GLY A 328 -1.49 -5.52 0.77
C GLY A 328 -1.22 -6.89 0.15
N ALA A 329 -1.01 -7.92 0.96
CA ALA A 329 -0.84 -9.31 0.52
C ALA A 329 -1.22 -10.28 1.65
N ALA A 330 -1.31 -11.58 1.36
CA ALA A 330 -1.48 -12.61 2.37
C ALA A 330 -0.29 -12.61 3.34
N PHE A 331 -0.57 -12.81 4.62
CA PHE A 331 0.47 -12.86 5.65
C PHE A 331 0.75 -14.31 6.04
N ASN A 332 2.02 -14.67 6.11
CA ASN A 332 2.50 -16.01 6.40
C ASN A 332 1.98 -16.50 7.75
N GLN A 333 1.28 -17.64 7.77
CA GLN A 333 0.60 -18.15 8.96
C GLN A 333 1.54 -18.55 10.09
N GLU A 334 2.72 -19.10 9.79
CA GLU A 334 3.70 -19.48 10.83
C GLU A 334 4.28 -18.23 11.51
N ILE A 335 4.57 -17.21 10.73
CA ILE A 335 5.05 -15.92 11.22
C ILE A 335 3.96 -15.26 12.09
N GLU A 336 2.72 -15.32 11.64
CA GLU A 336 1.59 -14.78 12.37
C GLU A 336 1.38 -15.50 13.71
N GLN A 337 1.45 -16.84 13.72
CA GLN A 337 1.41 -17.65 14.94
C GLN A 337 2.57 -17.30 15.89
N PHE A 338 3.76 -17.13 15.35
CA PHE A 338 4.92 -16.70 16.13
C PHE A 338 4.69 -15.34 16.78
N LEU A 339 4.28 -14.33 16.03
CA LEU A 339 3.99 -12.98 16.55
C LEU A 339 2.92 -13.02 17.65
N LYS A 340 1.85 -13.80 17.45
CA LYS A 340 0.82 -14.00 18.46
C LYS A 340 1.36 -14.69 19.71
N SER A 341 2.26 -15.66 19.55
CA SER A 341 2.85 -16.43 20.67
C SER A 341 3.69 -15.58 21.61
N ILE A 342 4.24 -14.46 21.12
CA ILE A 342 5.03 -13.50 21.90
C ILE A 342 4.24 -12.24 22.26
N ASP A 343 2.95 -12.22 22.00
CA ASP A 343 2.05 -11.07 22.22
C ASP A 343 2.56 -9.78 21.57
N PHE A 344 3.06 -9.88 20.33
CA PHE A 344 3.56 -8.74 19.58
C PHE A 344 2.39 -7.89 19.04
N PRO A 345 2.46 -6.54 19.13
CA PRO A 345 1.34 -5.67 18.74
C PRO A 345 1.24 -5.51 17.21
N TYR A 346 0.62 -6.48 16.54
CA TYR A 346 0.36 -6.44 15.10
C TYR A 346 -1.11 -6.72 14.81
N THR A 347 -1.56 -6.26 13.66
CA THR A 347 -2.86 -6.59 13.06
C THR A 347 -2.72 -6.75 11.57
N VAL A 348 -3.68 -7.45 10.95
CA VAL A 348 -3.75 -7.60 9.51
C VAL A 348 -4.98 -6.86 9.00
N GLY A 349 -4.77 -5.93 8.06
CA GLY A 349 -5.83 -5.23 7.36
C GLY A 349 -6.06 -5.79 5.97
N TYR A 350 -7.30 -5.74 5.50
CA TYR A 350 -7.69 -6.15 4.15
C TYR A 350 -8.30 -4.99 3.39
N GLY A 351 -7.86 -4.82 2.18
CA GLY A 351 -8.36 -3.79 1.28
C GLY A 351 -7.92 -3.99 -0.16
N MET A 352 -8.41 -3.13 -1.02
CA MET A 352 -8.06 -3.09 -2.44
C MET A 352 -8.20 -1.66 -2.97
N THR A 353 -7.56 -1.36 -4.08
CA THR A 353 -7.58 -0.03 -4.70
C THR A 353 -9.00 0.45 -4.93
N GLU A 354 -9.90 -0.45 -5.33
CA GLU A 354 -11.32 -0.20 -5.57
C GLU A 354 -12.12 0.20 -4.30
N CYS A 355 -11.49 0.13 -3.11
CA CYS A 355 -12.06 0.58 -1.83
C CYS A 355 -11.24 1.68 -1.12
N ALA A 356 -10.25 2.23 -1.73
CA ALA A 356 -9.47 3.43 -1.36
C ALA A 356 -8.73 3.44 0.02
N PRO A 357 -8.19 2.37 0.63
CA PRO A 357 -8.30 0.97 0.23
C PRO A 357 -9.13 0.07 1.15
N ILE A 358 -9.50 0.48 2.40
CA ILE A 358 -9.85 -0.41 3.52
C ILE A 358 -11.22 -1.08 3.34
N ILE A 359 -11.25 -2.39 3.61
CA ILE A 359 -12.47 -3.20 3.70
C ILE A 359 -12.63 -3.79 5.10
N CYS A 360 -11.59 -4.44 5.64
CA CYS A 360 -11.60 -5.06 6.96
C CYS A 360 -10.39 -4.65 7.80
N TYR A 361 -10.61 -4.54 9.11
CA TYR A 361 -9.59 -4.24 10.11
C TYR A 361 -10.09 -4.60 11.51
N GLU A 362 -9.16 -4.88 12.43
CA GLU A 362 -9.41 -4.95 13.86
C GLU A 362 -8.17 -4.46 14.64
N ASP A 363 -8.37 -3.77 15.75
CA ASP A 363 -7.28 -3.36 16.65
C ASP A 363 -6.51 -4.61 17.14
N TRP A 364 -5.19 -4.54 17.21
CA TRP A 364 -4.32 -5.66 17.54
C TRP A 364 -4.69 -6.39 18.85
N LYS A 365 -5.32 -5.71 19.80
CA LYS A 365 -5.77 -6.29 21.07
C LYS A 365 -6.93 -7.27 20.91
N TYR A 366 -7.76 -7.06 19.91
CA TYR A 366 -8.95 -7.86 19.62
C TYR A 366 -8.81 -8.68 18.34
N PHE A 367 -7.70 -8.52 17.64
CA PHE A 367 -7.42 -9.19 16.39
C PHE A 367 -7.38 -10.71 16.55
N LYS A 368 -8.12 -11.40 15.68
CA LYS A 368 -8.17 -12.86 15.64
C LYS A 368 -7.14 -13.40 14.66
N LEU A 369 -6.28 -14.29 15.15
CA LEU A 369 -5.25 -14.96 14.37
C LEU A 369 -5.84 -15.61 13.10
N GLY A 370 -5.19 -15.42 11.96
CA GLY A 370 -5.60 -15.95 10.66
C GLY A 370 -6.74 -15.20 9.98
N SER A 371 -7.26 -14.13 10.60
CA SER A 371 -8.24 -13.26 9.98
C SER A 371 -7.62 -11.98 9.43
N CYS A 372 -8.41 -11.18 8.74
CA CYS A 372 -8.08 -9.78 8.43
C CYS A 372 -8.99 -8.79 9.17
N GLY A 373 -9.56 -9.22 10.30
CA GLY A 373 -10.48 -8.43 11.11
C GLY A 373 -11.91 -8.45 10.58
N LYS A 374 -12.67 -7.45 11.00
CA LYS A 374 -14.10 -7.26 10.70
C LYS A 374 -14.28 -6.14 9.68
N ALA A 375 -15.50 -6.03 9.14
CA ALA A 375 -15.85 -4.91 8.28
C ALA A 375 -15.46 -3.56 8.93
N ALA A 376 -14.74 -2.73 8.20
CA ALA A 376 -14.38 -1.39 8.66
C ALA A 376 -15.65 -0.54 8.91
N PRO A 377 -15.63 0.41 9.85
CA PRO A 377 -16.74 1.35 10.05
C PRO A 377 -17.30 1.90 8.74
N ARG A 378 -18.62 1.95 8.60
CA ARG A 378 -19.37 2.37 7.40
C ARG A 378 -19.30 1.41 6.21
N MET A 379 -18.55 0.30 6.31
CA MET A 379 -18.55 -0.77 5.30
C MET A 379 -19.43 -1.93 5.71
N GLU A 380 -20.04 -2.57 4.72
CA GLU A 380 -20.71 -3.85 4.84
C GLU A 380 -19.89 -4.89 4.09
N VAL A 381 -19.71 -6.07 4.71
CA VAL A 381 -18.99 -7.20 4.10
C VAL A 381 -19.83 -8.45 4.27
N LYS A 382 -19.91 -9.27 3.24
CA LYS A 382 -20.53 -10.60 3.30
C LYS A 382 -19.79 -11.60 2.41
N ILE A 383 -19.95 -12.85 2.71
CA ILE A 383 -19.47 -13.97 1.89
C ILE A 383 -20.64 -14.52 1.09
N LEU A 384 -20.49 -14.62 -0.21
CA LEU A 384 -21.49 -15.25 -1.09
C LEU A 384 -21.38 -16.76 -0.98
N SER A 385 -22.00 -17.30 0.07
CA SER A 385 -21.97 -18.71 0.42
C SER A 385 -23.27 -19.10 1.14
N PRO A 386 -23.77 -20.32 0.98
CA PRO A 386 -24.89 -20.82 1.77
C PRO A 386 -24.56 -21.04 3.25
N ASP A 387 -23.28 -21.18 3.58
CA ASP A 387 -22.75 -21.27 4.94
C ASP A 387 -21.43 -20.48 4.99
N PRO A 388 -21.49 -19.16 5.28
CA PRO A 388 -20.32 -18.27 5.26
C PRO A 388 -19.19 -18.67 6.21
N GLU A 389 -19.49 -19.44 7.26
CA GLU A 389 -18.50 -19.89 8.24
C GLU A 389 -17.69 -21.10 7.75
N ASN A 390 -18.34 -22.04 7.05
CA ASN A 390 -17.73 -23.32 6.72
C ASN A 390 -17.51 -23.53 5.22
N ILE A 391 -18.24 -22.81 4.36
CA ILE A 391 -18.14 -22.94 2.91
C ILE A 391 -17.57 -21.66 2.32
N VAL A 392 -16.41 -21.78 1.68
CA VAL A 392 -15.73 -20.65 1.00
C VAL A 392 -16.63 -20.05 -0.08
N GLY A 393 -16.76 -18.75 -0.08
CA GLY A 393 -17.45 -17.97 -1.10
C GLY A 393 -16.73 -16.68 -1.43
N GLU A 394 -17.22 -15.97 -2.43
CA GLU A 394 -16.65 -14.66 -2.79
C GLU A 394 -16.94 -13.62 -1.71
N ILE A 395 -15.91 -12.85 -1.36
CA ILE A 395 -16.03 -11.70 -0.48
C ILE A 395 -16.61 -10.56 -1.30
N VAL A 396 -17.73 -10.00 -0.87
CA VAL A 396 -18.32 -8.79 -1.46
C VAL A 396 -18.48 -7.73 -0.41
N CYS A 397 -18.33 -6.48 -0.81
CA CYS A 397 -18.42 -5.34 0.11
C CYS A 397 -19.23 -4.20 -0.49
N LYS A 398 -19.81 -3.38 0.40
CA LYS A 398 -20.58 -2.20 0.05
C LYS A 398 -20.32 -1.09 1.06
N GLY A 399 -20.30 0.15 0.61
CA GLY A 399 -20.16 1.30 1.49
C GLY A 399 -19.48 2.49 0.81
N PRO A 400 -19.23 3.56 1.55
CA PRO A 400 -18.68 4.79 1.00
C PRO A 400 -17.24 4.67 0.47
N ASN A 401 -16.51 3.61 0.83
CA ASN A 401 -15.15 3.38 0.34
C ASN A 401 -15.11 2.90 -1.11
N VAL A 402 -16.23 2.34 -1.63
CA VAL A 402 -16.27 1.75 -2.96
C VAL A 402 -16.11 2.81 -4.05
N MET A 403 -15.26 2.52 -5.03
CA MET A 403 -15.00 3.34 -6.21
C MET A 403 -16.26 3.72 -6.99
N LEU A 404 -16.14 4.73 -7.88
CA LEU A 404 -17.19 5.03 -8.87
C LEU A 404 -17.23 4.00 -10.02
N GLY A 405 -16.12 3.32 -10.27
CA GLY A 405 -15.93 2.38 -11.37
C GLY A 405 -14.55 2.55 -12.01
N TYR A 406 -14.36 1.89 -13.14
CA TYR A 406 -13.13 1.99 -13.93
C TYR A 406 -13.26 3.08 -15.00
N TYR A 407 -12.26 3.97 -15.04
CA TYR A 407 -12.24 5.11 -15.97
C TYR A 407 -12.30 4.66 -17.43
N LYS A 408 -13.27 5.19 -18.18
CA LYS A 408 -13.56 4.83 -19.58
C LYS A 408 -13.80 3.33 -19.83
N ASN A 409 -14.21 2.59 -18.80
CA ASN A 409 -14.47 1.15 -18.93
C ASN A 409 -15.74 0.75 -18.15
N PRO A 410 -16.93 1.12 -18.68
CA PRO A 410 -18.19 0.79 -18.02
C PRO A 410 -18.50 -0.72 -18.02
N GLU A 411 -18.00 -1.48 -19.00
CA GLU A 411 -18.18 -2.93 -19.06
C GLU A 411 -17.48 -3.62 -17.88
N ALA A 412 -16.19 -3.35 -17.70
CA ALA A 412 -15.45 -3.88 -16.56
C ALA A 412 -16.01 -3.40 -15.21
N THR A 413 -16.60 -2.20 -15.17
CA THR A 413 -17.28 -1.70 -13.97
C THR A 413 -18.51 -2.54 -13.65
N ALA A 414 -19.35 -2.83 -14.64
CA ALA A 414 -20.56 -3.64 -14.49
C ALA A 414 -20.27 -5.11 -14.12
N GLU A 415 -19.08 -5.62 -14.44
CA GLU A 415 -18.63 -6.97 -14.04
C GLU A 415 -18.35 -7.06 -12.54
N VAL A 416 -17.95 -5.95 -11.89
CA VAL A 416 -17.51 -5.97 -10.48
C VAL A 416 -18.43 -5.22 -9.52
N ILE A 417 -19.25 -4.27 -9.98
CA ILE A 417 -20.26 -3.60 -9.15
C ILE A 417 -21.64 -4.01 -9.63
N ASP A 418 -22.37 -4.73 -8.79
CA ASP A 418 -23.72 -5.18 -9.11
C ASP A 418 -24.75 -4.05 -9.01
N LYS A 419 -25.99 -4.35 -9.46
CA LYS A 419 -27.11 -3.39 -9.46
C LYS A 419 -27.51 -2.86 -8.07
N ASP A 420 -27.16 -3.60 -7.01
CA ASP A 420 -27.45 -3.25 -5.63
C ASP A 420 -26.30 -2.50 -4.96
N GLY A 421 -25.21 -2.24 -5.71
CA GLY A 421 -24.02 -1.49 -5.27
C GLY A 421 -23.01 -2.32 -4.49
N TRP A 422 -23.06 -3.64 -4.57
CA TRP A 422 -22.05 -4.52 -4.00
C TRP A 422 -20.86 -4.63 -4.95
N LEU A 423 -19.67 -4.42 -4.41
CA LEU A 423 -18.43 -4.69 -5.11
C LEU A 423 -18.04 -6.16 -4.92
N HIS A 424 -17.87 -6.85 -6.03
CA HIS A 424 -17.31 -8.19 -6.13
C HIS A 424 -15.80 -8.08 -6.13
N THR A 425 -15.16 -8.50 -5.03
CA THR A 425 -13.71 -8.29 -4.85
C THR A 425 -12.85 -9.24 -5.69
N GLY A 426 -13.43 -10.37 -6.09
CA GLY A 426 -12.68 -11.47 -6.69
C GLY A 426 -11.82 -12.24 -5.69
N ASP A 427 -11.88 -11.90 -4.42
CA ASP A 427 -11.22 -12.62 -3.33
C ASP A 427 -12.22 -13.61 -2.70
N LEU A 428 -11.72 -14.77 -2.30
CA LEU A 428 -12.50 -15.84 -1.70
C LEU A 428 -12.18 -15.94 -0.21
N GLY A 429 -13.18 -16.25 0.60
CA GLY A 429 -12.99 -16.35 2.03
C GLY A 429 -14.15 -16.97 2.78
N VAL A 430 -14.02 -16.96 4.09
CA VAL A 430 -15.04 -17.33 5.08
C VAL A 430 -15.18 -16.23 6.11
N MET A 431 -16.29 -16.20 6.82
CA MET A 431 -16.56 -15.24 7.88
C MET A 431 -17.17 -15.97 9.08
N ASP A 432 -16.55 -15.84 10.24
CA ASP A 432 -17.07 -16.46 11.46
C ASP A 432 -18.31 -15.75 12.02
N ALA A 433 -18.90 -16.35 13.05
CA ALA A 433 -20.09 -15.80 13.71
C ALA A 433 -19.87 -14.42 14.35
N GLU A 434 -18.62 -14.04 14.64
CA GLU A 434 -18.24 -12.75 15.20
C GLU A 434 -17.99 -11.69 14.12
N GLY A 435 -17.99 -12.08 12.83
CA GLY A 435 -17.75 -11.21 11.68
C GLY A 435 -16.30 -11.08 11.25
N ASN A 436 -15.38 -11.91 11.79
CA ASN A 436 -13.99 -11.92 11.34
C ASN A 436 -13.90 -12.62 9.98
N VAL A 437 -13.27 -11.95 9.02
CA VAL A 437 -13.07 -12.45 7.66
C VAL A 437 -11.71 -13.14 7.57
N THR A 438 -11.69 -14.34 7.00
CA THR A 438 -10.46 -15.07 6.65
C THR A 438 -10.40 -15.24 5.15
N ILE A 439 -9.35 -14.68 4.52
CA ILE A 439 -9.11 -14.78 3.08
C ILE A 439 -8.51 -16.15 2.79
N LYS A 440 -8.98 -16.79 1.71
CA LYS A 440 -8.53 -18.13 1.28
C LYS A 440 -7.71 -18.07 -0.03
N GLY A 441 -7.95 -17.07 -0.86
CA GLY A 441 -7.26 -16.90 -2.13
C GLY A 441 -8.07 -16.06 -3.10
N ARG A 442 -7.61 -15.99 -4.36
CA ARG A 442 -8.30 -15.28 -5.43
C ARG A 442 -9.08 -16.21 -6.32
N SER A 443 -10.29 -15.82 -6.71
CA SER A 443 -11.15 -16.63 -7.57
C SER A 443 -10.51 -16.95 -8.93
N LYS A 444 -9.75 -16.01 -9.47
CA LYS A 444 -9.01 -16.18 -10.75
C LYS A 444 -7.82 -17.15 -10.65
N ASN A 445 -7.27 -17.31 -9.46
CA ASN A 445 -6.13 -18.19 -9.20
C ASN A 445 -6.57 -19.57 -8.74
N MET A 446 -7.82 -19.73 -8.31
CA MET A 446 -8.38 -21.00 -7.86
C MET A 446 -8.26 -22.06 -8.96
N LEU A 447 -7.68 -23.20 -8.63
CA LEU A 447 -7.50 -24.32 -9.53
C LEU A 447 -8.54 -25.42 -9.20
N LEU A 448 -8.87 -26.22 -10.20
CA LEU A 448 -9.76 -27.35 -10.02
C LEU A 448 -8.96 -28.67 -9.95
N GLY A 449 -9.13 -29.38 -8.87
CA GLY A 449 -8.63 -30.73 -8.72
C GLY A 449 -9.31 -31.72 -9.67
N PRO A 450 -8.73 -32.94 -9.84
CA PRO A 450 -9.22 -33.92 -10.81
C PRO A 450 -10.68 -34.35 -10.63
N SER A 451 -11.23 -34.22 -9.44
CA SER A 451 -12.62 -34.56 -9.10
C SER A 451 -13.47 -33.32 -8.78
N GLY A 452 -13.05 -32.12 -9.23
CA GLY A 452 -13.78 -30.87 -9.06
C GLY A 452 -13.60 -30.20 -7.69
N GLN A 453 -12.60 -30.61 -6.92
CA GLN A 453 -12.26 -29.92 -5.66
C GLN A 453 -11.60 -28.57 -5.97
N ASN A 454 -11.96 -27.56 -5.19
CA ASN A 454 -11.27 -26.27 -5.22
C ASN A 454 -9.88 -26.39 -4.59
N ILE A 455 -8.88 -25.92 -5.28
CA ILE A 455 -7.50 -25.80 -4.81
C ILE A 455 -7.16 -24.32 -4.77
N TYR A 456 -6.67 -23.85 -3.64
CA TYR A 456 -6.25 -22.49 -3.42
C TYR A 456 -4.70 -22.45 -3.44
N PRO A 457 -4.09 -22.01 -4.55
CA PRO A 457 -2.62 -21.99 -4.69
C PRO A 457 -1.93 -21.28 -3.54
N GLU A 458 -2.49 -20.18 -3.08
CA GLU A 458 -1.94 -19.33 -2.02
C GLU A 458 -1.75 -20.09 -0.70
N GLU A 459 -2.63 -21.04 -0.36
CA GLU A 459 -2.49 -21.87 0.83
C GLU A 459 -1.32 -22.86 0.73
N ILE A 460 -1.03 -23.33 -0.49
CA ILE A 460 0.09 -24.25 -0.75
C ILE A 460 1.40 -23.46 -0.80
N GLU A 461 1.38 -22.30 -1.47
CA GLU A 461 2.50 -21.37 -1.56
C GLU A 461 2.96 -20.91 -0.16
N ASP A 462 2.02 -20.57 0.73
CA ASP A 462 2.34 -20.19 2.11
C ASP A 462 3.15 -21.29 2.83
N LYS A 463 2.73 -22.54 2.71
CA LYS A 463 3.47 -23.68 3.29
C LYS A 463 4.83 -23.89 2.65
N LEU A 464 4.91 -23.81 1.32
CA LEU A 464 6.17 -24.01 0.58
C LEU A 464 7.17 -22.90 0.89
N ASN A 465 6.72 -21.66 1.01
CA ASN A 465 7.54 -20.50 1.35
C ASN A 465 8.13 -20.56 2.78
N ASN A 466 7.61 -21.45 3.64
CA ASN A 466 8.18 -21.72 4.97
C ASN A 466 9.24 -22.84 4.97
N MET A 467 9.44 -23.50 3.84
CA MET A 467 10.42 -24.59 3.75
C MET A 467 11.85 -24.07 3.54
N PRO A 468 12.89 -24.88 3.88
CA PRO A 468 14.28 -24.47 3.79
C PRO A 468 14.66 -23.91 2.41
N PHE A 469 15.34 -22.78 2.42
CA PHE A 469 15.88 -22.09 1.23
C PHE A 469 14.85 -21.67 0.19
N VAL A 470 13.57 -21.57 0.53
CA VAL A 470 12.53 -21.02 -0.34
C VAL A 470 12.34 -19.54 -0.03
N SER A 471 12.51 -18.67 -1.04
CA SER A 471 12.19 -17.24 -0.94
C SER A 471 10.75 -16.99 -1.34
N GLU A 472 10.36 -17.47 -2.52
CA GLU A 472 9.02 -17.29 -3.09
C GLU A 472 8.63 -18.51 -3.91
N SER A 473 7.32 -18.76 -4.02
CA SER A 473 6.80 -19.82 -4.89
C SER A 473 5.47 -19.44 -5.52
N ILE A 474 5.21 -20.00 -6.69
CA ILE A 474 3.93 -19.92 -7.40
C ILE A 474 3.48 -21.32 -7.77
N ILE A 475 2.24 -21.67 -7.44
CA ILE A 475 1.62 -22.94 -7.81
C ILE A 475 0.83 -22.77 -9.11
N ILE A 476 1.16 -23.58 -10.09
CA ILE A 476 0.50 -23.60 -11.39
C ILE A 476 -0.09 -24.96 -11.71
N GLN A 477 -1.16 -24.97 -12.49
CA GLN A 477 -1.69 -26.22 -13.07
C GLN A 477 -1.13 -26.42 -14.48
N GLN A 478 -0.58 -27.60 -14.71
CA GLN A 478 -0.03 -27.98 -16.01
C GLN A 478 -1.13 -28.50 -16.95
N ALA A 479 -0.79 -28.67 -18.22
CA ALA A 479 -1.71 -29.18 -19.23
C ALA A 479 -2.26 -30.58 -18.92
N ASP A 480 -1.54 -31.39 -18.15
CA ASP A 480 -1.98 -32.71 -17.65
C ASP A 480 -2.80 -32.63 -16.34
N SER A 481 -3.25 -31.43 -15.99
CA SER A 481 -4.02 -31.12 -14.76
C SER A 481 -3.27 -31.37 -13.45
N LYS A 482 -1.95 -31.67 -13.49
CA LYS A 482 -1.13 -31.81 -12.29
C LYS A 482 -0.62 -30.45 -11.84
N LEU A 483 -0.41 -30.32 -10.54
CA LEU A 483 0.19 -29.11 -9.97
C LEU A 483 1.70 -29.15 -10.09
N ALA A 484 2.28 -28.00 -10.37
CA ALA A 484 3.71 -27.78 -10.31
C ALA A 484 4.00 -26.51 -9.50
N ALA A 485 5.10 -26.51 -8.76
CA ALA A 485 5.61 -25.33 -8.09
C ALA A 485 6.74 -24.71 -8.91
N LEU A 486 6.63 -23.42 -9.22
CA LEU A 486 7.75 -22.59 -9.61
C LEU A 486 8.31 -22.01 -8.31
N VAL A 487 9.60 -22.17 -8.07
CA VAL A 487 10.23 -21.73 -6.82
C VAL A 487 11.42 -20.84 -7.12
N TYR A 488 11.44 -19.66 -6.51
CA TYR A 488 12.62 -18.83 -6.41
C TYR A 488 13.32 -19.13 -5.08
N PRO A 489 14.51 -19.77 -5.09
CA PRO A 489 15.25 -20.06 -3.87
C PRO A 489 15.85 -18.81 -3.23
N ASP A 490 16.03 -18.81 -1.91
CA ASP A 490 16.93 -17.87 -1.24
C ASP A 490 18.39 -18.32 -1.51
N PHE A 491 18.90 -17.90 -2.67
CA PHE A 491 20.25 -18.28 -3.11
C PHE A 491 21.32 -17.81 -2.12
N ASP A 492 21.15 -16.63 -1.51
CA ASP A 492 22.11 -16.08 -0.55
C ASP A 492 22.20 -16.97 0.69
N ASP A 493 21.06 -17.37 1.22
CA ASP A 493 20.99 -18.27 2.39
C ASP A 493 21.53 -19.68 2.04
N ALA A 494 21.13 -20.22 0.90
CA ALA A 494 21.59 -21.52 0.44
C ALA A 494 23.13 -21.57 0.24
N PHE A 495 23.71 -20.58 -0.43
CA PHE A 495 25.15 -20.47 -0.61
C PHE A 495 25.89 -20.24 0.72
N ALA A 496 25.33 -19.47 1.64
CA ALA A 496 25.90 -19.28 2.99
C ALA A 496 25.97 -20.61 3.78
N HIS A 497 25.06 -21.54 3.49
CA HIS A 497 25.06 -22.90 4.05
C HIS A 497 25.90 -23.92 3.24
N GLY A 498 26.59 -23.45 2.20
CA GLY A 498 27.49 -24.29 1.40
C GLY A 498 26.81 -25.14 0.33
N LEU A 499 25.56 -24.84 -0.03
CA LEU A 499 24.85 -25.50 -1.12
C LEU A 499 25.34 -24.93 -2.47
N ASP A 500 25.60 -25.81 -3.43
CA ASP A 500 25.71 -25.43 -4.84
C ASP A 500 24.36 -25.55 -5.56
N ASN A 501 24.31 -25.22 -6.84
CA ASN A 501 23.09 -25.26 -7.62
C ASN A 501 22.42 -26.64 -7.68
N ASP A 502 23.21 -27.71 -7.69
CA ASP A 502 22.68 -29.08 -7.71
C ASP A 502 22.07 -29.43 -6.35
N ALA A 503 22.75 -29.05 -5.26
CA ALA A 503 22.25 -29.23 -3.89
C ALA A 503 20.99 -28.39 -3.63
N ILE A 504 20.89 -27.17 -4.18
CA ILE A 504 19.66 -26.34 -4.12
C ILE A 504 18.51 -27.07 -4.85
N THR A 505 18.79 -27.63 -6.04
CA THR A 505 17.76 -28.38 -6.78
C THR A 505 17.27 -29.60 -5.99
N GLN A 506 18.19 -30.32 -5.35
CA GLN A 506 17.84 -31.45 -4.48
C GLN A 506 17.02 -31.00 -3.27
N ALA A 507 17.41 -29.89 -2.61
CA ALA A 507 16.67 -29.32 -1.47
C ALA A 507 15.24 -28.95 -1.85
N MET A 508 15.02 -28.37 -3.04
CA MET A 508 13.66 -28.04 -3.53
C MET A 508 12.83 -29.30 -3.78
N GLU A 509 13.41 -30.37 -4.25
CA GLU A 509 12.71 -31.66 -4.43
C GLU A 509 12.38 -32.32 -3.08
N GLU A 510 13.27 -32.23 -2.10
CA GLU A 510 13.00 -32.68 -0.72
C GLU A 510 11.85 -31.85 -0.09
N ASN A 511 11.84 -30.53 -0.30
CA ASN A 511 10.74 -29.66 0.13
C ASN A 511 9.41 -30.10 -0.49
N ARG A 512 9.39 -30.41 -1.79
CA ARG A 512 8.18 -30.92 -2.46
C ARG A 512 7.68 -32.22 -1.83
N ILE A 513 8.57 -33.16 -1.58
CA ILE A 513 8.21 -34.45 -0.97
C ILE A 513 7.63 -34.22 0.43
N ASN A 514 8.29 -33.41 1.24
CA ASN A 514 7.84 -33.10 2.61
C ASN A 514 6.48 -32.38 2.60
N LEU A 515 6.32 -31.37 1.75
CA LEU A 515 5.06 -30.63 1.61
C LEU A 515 3.90 -31.55 1.22
N ASN A 516 4.13 -32.49 0.30
CA ASN A 516 3.11 -33.42 -0.14
C ASN A 516 2.64 -34.38 0.97
N THR A 517 3.41 -34.56 2.04
CA THR A 517 2.93 -35.34 3.21
C THR A 517 1.85 -34.62 4.00
N GLU A 518 1.79 -33.30 3.89
CA GLU A 518 0.80 -32.46 4.58
C GLU A 518 -0.40 -32.09 3.71
N LEU A 519 -0.28 -32.27 2.39
CA LEU A 519 -1.32 -31.88 1.44
C LEU A 519 -2.29 -33.03 1.15
N PRO A 520 -3.59 -32.74 1.00
CA PRO A 520 -4.55 -33.69 0.45
C PRO A 520 -4.12 -34.21 -0.93
N ALA A 521 -4.44 -35.44 -1.25
CA ALA A 521 -4.01 -36.09 -2.48
C ALA A 521 -4.31 -35.30 -3.77
N TYR A 522 -5.46 -34.60 -3.79
CA TYR A 522 -5.90 -33.80 -4.94
C TYR A 522 -5.10 -32.51 -5.13
N SER A 523 -4.37 -32.04 -4.12
CA SER A 523 -3.59 -30.80 -4.14
C SER A 523 -2.08 -31.03 -4.06
N GLN A 524 -1.62 -32.27 -4.17
CA GLN A 524 -0.20 -32.60 -4.16
C GLN A 524 0.53 -32.08 -5.40
N ILE A 525 1.76 -31.60 -5.18
CA ILE A 525 2.62 -31.05 -6.22
C ILE A 525 3.37 -32.18 -6.92
N ALA A 526 3.23 -32.31 -8.24
CA ALA A 526 3.87 -33.35 -9.04
C ALA A 526 5.35 -33.07 -9.30
N ARG A 527 5.74 -31.79 -9.42
CA ARG A 527 7.12 -31.38 -9.69
C ARG A 527 7.42 -29.97 -9.21
N VAL A 528 8.69 -29.70 -8.94
CA VAL A 528 9.24 -28.37 -8.64
C VAL A 528 10.14 -27.95 -9.80
N LYS A 529 10.08 -26.66 -10.14
CA LYS A 529 10.98 -26.02 -11.11
C LYS A 529 11.57 -24.76 -10.46
N ILE A 530 12.90 -24.70 -10.44
CA ILE A 530 13.60 -23.50 -9.99
C ILE A 530 13.42 -22.39 -11.02
N TYR A 531 13.05 -21.21 -10.55
CA TYR A 531 12.96 -19.98 -11.33
C TYR A 531 14.16 -19.09 -10.97
N PRO A 532 14.86 -18.51 -11.95
CA PRO A 532 16.12 -17.80 -11.69
C PRO A 532 15.94 -16.36 -11.18
N GLU A 533 14.72 -15.82 -11.25
CA GLU A 533 14.39 -14.45 -10.92
C GLU A 533 13.23 -14.39 -9.91
N GLU A 534 13.14 -13.33 -9.12
CA GLU A 534 12.00 -13.05 -8.24
C GLU A 534 10.72 -12.89 -9.09
N PHE A 535 9.56 -13.30 -8.52
CA PHE A 535 8.27 -13.26 -9.22
C PHE A 535 7.63 -11.87 -9.24
#